data_8f69703ce4991794c4fa555b2d466c41
#
_entry.id   8f69703ce4991794c4fa555b2d466c41
#
_cell.length_a   1.000
_cell.length_b   1.000
_cell.length_c   1.000
_cell.angle_alpha   90.00
_cell.angle_beta   90.00
_cell.angle_gamma   90.00
#
_symmetry.space_group_name_H-M   'P 1'
#
loop_
_entity.id
_entity.type
_entity.pdbx_description
1 polymer ?
#
loop_
_entity_poly.entity_id
_entity_poly.type
_entity_poly.pdbx_seq_one_letter_code
_entity_poly.pdbx_strand_id
1 'polypeptide(L)'
;MKFQPGRNYVSNDDIQTPVELAGRIVNYFQPSGRILEPCAGEGHFLQHLPDAEWCEIKRDRDFFAYDQRVDWILTNPPWSQIRPFLAHAFTISDHVVFLMTVNHAWTKARLRIAREHGFGLRAILLVDTPRSFPQSGFQLGAVHYQRGWTGPVILAELESG
;
A
#
# COMPACT_ATOMS: atom_id res chain seq x y z
N MET A 1 1.64 -19.23 20.57
CA MET A 1 0.68 -19.95 19.69
C MET A 1 0.22 -18.99 18.60
N LYS A 2 0.45 -19.35 17.34
CA LYS A 2 -0.09 -18.57 16.23
C LYS A 2 -1.60 -18.79 16.16
N PHE A 3 -2.38 -17.71 16.13
CA PHE A 3 -3.82 -17.80 15.89
C PHE A 3 -4.05 -18.49 14.54
N GLN A 4 -4.79 -19.59 14.56
CA GLN A 4 -5.24 -20.24 13.32
C GLN A 4 -6.72 -19.93 13.15
N PRO A 5 -7.12 -19.22 12.09
CA PRO A 5 -8.52 -18.98 11.81
C PRO A 5 -9.25 -20.29 11.53
N GLY A 6 -10.50 -20.36 11.93
CA GLY A 6 -11.36 -21.51 11.60
C GLY A 6 -11.49 -21.72 10.09
N ARG A 7 -11.96 -22.90 9.68
CA ARG A 7 -12.01 -23.32 8.27
C ARG A 7 -12.74 -22.34 7.34
N ASN A 8 -13.61 -21.48 7.86
CA ASN A 8 -14.42 -20.53 7.08
C ASN A 8 -13.94 -19.07 7.25
N TYR A 9 -12.79 -18.85 7.88
CA TYR A 9 -12.26 -17.50 8.08
C TYR A 9 -11.49 -17.07 6.83
N VAL A 10 -11.94 -15.99 6.22
CA VAL A 10 -11.21 -15.32 5.13
C VAL A 10 -10.48 -14.14 5.74
N SER A 11 -9.15 -14.19 5.72
CA SER A 11 -8.33 -13.08 6.20
C SER A 11 -8.46 -11.88 5.28
N ASN A 12 -8.66 -10.67 5.84
CA ASN A 12 -8.59 -9.43 5.08
C ASN A 12 -7.21 -9.19 4.46
N ASP A 13 -6.20 -9.90 4.95
CA ASP A 13 -4.83 -9.82 4.43
C ASP A 13 -4.64 -10.55 3.09
N ASP A 14 -5.58 -11.42 2.71
CA ASP A 14 -5.53 -12.19 1.46
C ASP A 14 -6.38 -11.59 0.33
N ILE A 15 -6.91 -10.38 0.52
CA ILE A 15 -7.74 -9.72 -0.48
C ILE A 15 -6.88 -9.15 -1.61
N GLN A 16 -7.18 -9.58 -2.84
CA GLN A 16 -6.47 -9.11 -4.03
C GLN A 16 -7.13 -7.84 -4.59
N THR A 17 -6.30 -6.88 -4.97
CA THR A 17 -6.77 -5.67 -5.67
C THR A 17 -7.19 -6.05 -7.08
N PRO A 18 -8.40 -5.69 -7.56
CA PRO A 18 -8.76 -5.91 -8.96
C PRO A 18 -7.75 -5.30 -9.92
N VAL A 19 -7.43 -6.01 -11.01
CA VAL A 19 -6.43 -5.58 -12.00
C VAL A 19 -6.72 -4.19 -12.54
N GLU A 20 -7.98 -3.89 -12.84
CA GLU A 20 -8.39 -2.59 -13.37
C GLU A 20 -8.16 -1.47 -12.36
N LEU A 21 -8.52 -1.68 -11.10
CA LEU A 21 -8.27 -0.69 -10.03
C LEU A 21 -6.77 -0.47 -9.83
N ALA A 22 -5.99 -1.56 -9.82
CA ALA A 22 -4.53 -1.46 -9.73
C ALA A 22 -3.96 -0.58 -10.86
N GLY A 23 -4.41 -0.78 -12.08
CA GLY A 23 -3.99 0.02 -13.24
C GLY A 23 -4.34 1.50 -13.11
N ARG A 24 -5.53 1.80 -12.60
CA ARG A 24 -5.97 3.19 -12.40
C ARG A 24 -5.17 3.89 -11.30
N ILE A 25 -4.83 3.19 -10.23
CA ILE A 25 -3.96 3.71 -9.16
C ILE A 25 -2.56 3.98 -9.71
N VAL A 26 -1.96 3.05 -10.42
CA VAL A 26 -0.65 3.22 -11.05
C VAL A 26 -0.66 4.41 -12.02
N ASN A 27 -1.70 4.53 -12.82
CA ASN A 27 -1.83 5.63 -13.78
C ASN A 27 -1.95 7.00 -13.08
N TYR A 28 -2.59 7.05 -11.94
CA TYR A 28 -2.71 8.30 -11.17
C TYR A 28 -1.36 8.75 -10.60
N PHE A 29 -0.64 7.85 -9.95
CA PHE A 29 0.63 8.20 -9.28
C PHE A 29 1.83 8.27 -10.22
N GLN A 30 1.79 7.60 -11.36
CA GLN A 30 2.90 7.57 -12.33
C GLN A 30 4.26 7.28 -11.66
N PRO A 31 4.39 6.17 -10.89
CA PRO A 31 5.65 5.87 -10.24
C PRO A 31 6.76 5.66 -11.28
N SER A 32 7.96 6.10 -10.94
CA SER A 32 9.11 6.04 -11.84
C SER A 32 10.38 5.63 -11.10
N GLY A 33 11.41 5.28 -11.85
CA GLY A 33 12.64 4.79 -11.29
C GLY A 33 12.53 3.32 -10.87
N ARG A 34 13.21 2.95 -9.79
CA ARG A 34 13.17 1.60 -9.24
C ARG A 34 11.94 1.43 -8.36
N ILE A 35 11.08 0.48 -8.70
CA ILE A 35 9.77 0.27 -8.08
C ILE A 35 9.74 -1.11 -7.43
N LEU A 36 9.17 -1.20 -6.22
CA LEU A 36 8.94 -2.45 -5.51
C LEU A 36 7.45 -2.61 -5.18
N GLU A 37 6.89 -3.76 -5.53
CA GLU A 37 5.58 -4.23 -5.04
C GLU A 37 5.84 -5.28 -3.93
N PRO A 38 5.71 -4.90 -2.64
CA PRO A 38 6.11 -5.79 -1.54
C PRO A 38 5.12 -6.90 -1.21
N CYS A 39 3.90 -6.86 -1.76
CA CYS A 39 2.84 -7.84 -1.51
C CYS A 39 2.19 -8.23 -2.85
N ALA A 40 2.96 -8.82 -3.74
CA ALA A 40 2.57 -9.02 -5.13
C ALA A 40 1.29 -9.85 -5.32
N GLY A 41 1.01 -10.80 -4.42
CA GLY A 41 -0.15 -11.68 -4.56
C GLY A 41 -0.11 -12.39 -5.89
N GLU A 42 -1.17 -12.23 -6.67
CA GLU A 42 -1.29 -12.77 -8.04
C GLU A 42 -0.72 -11.84 -9.11
N GLY A 43 -0.10 -10.73 -8.73
CA GLY A 43 0.60 -9.81 -9.63
C GLY A 43 -0.29 -8.78 -10.30
N HIS A 44 -1.41 -8.40 -9.69
CA HIS A 44 -2.35 -7.45 -10.30
C HIS A 44 -1.73 -6.05 -10.50
N PHE A 45 -0.96 -5.54 -9.53
CA PHE A 45 -0.20 -4.31 -9.73
C PHE A 45 0.95 -4.50 -10.72
N LEU A 46 1.61 -5.66 -10.69
CA LEU A 46 2.75 -5.95 -11.55
C LEU A 46 2.39 -5.97 -13.05
N GLN A 47 1.14 -6.26 -13.39
CA GLN A 47 0.68 -6.16 -14.78
C GLN A 47 0.80 -4.74 -15.34
N HIS A 48 0.77 -3.74 -14.47
CA HIS A 48 0.90 -2.31 -14.82
C HIS A 48 2.27 -1.74 -14.49
N LEU A 49 3.16 -2.55 -13.91
CA LEU A 49 4.51 -2.18 -13.49
C LEU A 49 5.49 -3.28 -13.95
N PRO A 50 5.70 -3.45 -15.28
CA PRO A 50 6.41 -4.63 -15.81
C PRO A 50 7.85 -4.75 -15.36
N ASP A 51 8.50 -3.63 -15.05
CA ASP A 51 9.90 -3.61 -14.61
C ASP A 51 10.06 -3.57 -13.09
N ALA A 52 8.97 -3.65 -12.33
CA ALA A 52 9.01 -3.60 -10.87
C ALA A 52 9.59 -4.88 -10.28
N GLU A 53 10.36 -4.72 -9.21
CA GLU A 53 10.73 -5.80 -8.31
C GLU A 53 9.53 -6.15 -7.41
N TRP A 54 9.54 -7.34 -6.83
CA TRP A 54 8.40 -7.77 -6.02
C TRP A 54 8.80 -8.69 -4.86
N CYS A 55 7.99 -8.66 -3.81
CA CYS A 55 8.01 -9.61 -2.71
C CYS A 55 6.64 -10.27 -2.60
N GLU A 56 6.60 -11.50 -2.16
CA GLU A 56 5.39 -12.24 -1.84
C GLU A 56 5.76 -13.37 -0.87
N ILE A 57 5.24 -13.28 0.36
CA ILE A 57 5.62 -14.24 1.41
C ILE A 57 5.22 -15.68 1.07
N LYS A 58 4.14 -15.88 0.31
CA LYS A 58 3.72 -17.22 -0.15
C LYS A 58 4.67 -17.83 -1.18
N ARG A 59 5.59 -17.02 -1.71
CA ARG A 59 6.63 -17.43 -2.67
C ARG A 59 8.03 -17.28 -2.11
N ASP A 60 8.17 -17.32 -0.78
CA ASP A 60 9.43 -17.21 -0.05
C ASP A 60 10.24 -15.92 -0.34
N ARG A 61 9.54 -14.84 -0.69
CA ARG A 61 10.16 -13.52 -0.88
C ARG A 61 9.57 -12.55 0.13
N ASP A 62 10.16 -12.57 1.34
CA ASP A 62 9.71 -11.75 2.46
C ASP A 62 10.13 -10.29 2.28
N PHE A 63 9.16 -9.40 2.34
CA PHE A 63 9.40 -7.95 2.27
C PHE A 63 10.36 -7.46 3.35
N PHE A 64 10.25 -7.98 4.57
CA PHE A 64 11.12 -7.54 5.68
C PHE A 64 12.59 -7.95 5.50
N ALA A 65 12.87 -8.92 4.63
CA ALA A 65 14.21 -9.31 4.24
C ALA A 65 14.74 -8.52 3.01
N TYR A 66 13.89 -7.74 2.37
CA TYR A 66 14.28 -6.91 1.24
C TYR A 66 14.98 -5.64 1.74
N ASP A 67 16.24 -5.44 1.35
CA ASP A 67 17.10 -4.37 1.86
C ASP A 67 17.63 -3.41 0.79
N GLN A 68 17.21 -3.59 -0.46
CA GLN A 68 17.63 -2.71 -1.55
C GLN A 68 16.87 -1.40 -1.52
N ARG A 69 17.54 -0.31 -1.84
CA ARG A 69 16.89 0.98 -1.93
C ARG A 69 16.09 1.10 -3.24
N VAL A 70 14.87 1.61 -3.13
CA VAL A 70 13.97 1.83 -4.28
C VAL A 70 13.42 3.26 -4.25
N ASP A 71 12.91 3.73 -5.39
CA ASP A 71 12.28 5.04 -5.47
C ASP A 71 10.82 5.01 -5.00
N TRP A 72 10.10 3.98 -5.40
CA TRP A 72 8.66 3.83 -5.10
C TRP A 72 8.35 2.44 -4.55
N ILE A 73 7.48 2.42 -3.53
CA ILE A 73 6.77 1.23 -3.08
C ILE A 73 5.28 1.48 -3.32
N LEU A 74 4.61 0.52 -3.95
CA LEU A 74 3.19 0.63 -4.26
C LEU A 74 2.55 -0.75 -4.07
N THR A 75 1.55 -0.85 -3.18
CA THR A 75 0.93 -2.13 -2.86
C THR A 75 -0.40 -1.99 -2.13
N ASN A 76 -1.13 -3.10 -2.07
CA ASN A 76 -2.18 -3.36 -1.09
C ASN A 76 -1.55 -4.22 0.03
N PRO A 77 -1.14 -3.62 1.16
CA PRO A 77 -0.47 -4.38 2.23
C PRO A 77 -1.46 -5.23 3.03
N PRO A 78 -0.96 -6.23 3.79
CA PRO A 78 -1.81 -6.89 4.78
C PRO A 78 -2.27 -5.87 5.82
N TRP A 79 -3.58 -5.63 5.92
CA TRP A 79 -4.12 -4.56 6.76
C TRP A 79 -3.89 -4.77 8.26
N SER A 80 -3.73 -6.02 8.69
CA SER A 80 -3.33 -6.32 10.08
C SER A 80 -1.89 -5.89 10.40
N GLN A 81 -1.06 -5.59 9.37
CA GLN A 81 0.37 -5.31 9.50
C GLN A 81 0.78 -3.98 8.86
N ILE A 82 -0.13 -3.04 8.70
CA ILE A 82 0.18 -1.75 8.05
C ILE A 82 1.35 -1.05 8.74
N ARG A 83 1.37 -1.00 10.06
CA ARG A 83 2.42 -0.31 10.83
C ARG A 83 3.83 -0.85 10.54
N PRO A 84 4.12 -2.15 10.69
CA PRO A 84 5.45 -2.67 10.39
C PRO A 84 5.80 -2.56 8.89
N PHE A 85 4.83 -2.73 8.00
CA PHE A 85 5.05 -2.55 6.56
C PHE A 85 5.44 -1.11 6.21
N LEU A 86 4.75 -0.12 6.76
CA LEU A 86 5.11 1.29 6.58
C LEU A 86 6.50 1.60 7.14
N ALA A 87 6.79 1.15 8.36
CA ALA A 87 8.09 1.41 8.98
C ALA A 87 9.23 0.87 8.12
N HIS A 88 9.12 -0.36 7.62
CA HIS A 88 10.13 -0.92 6.73
C HIS A 88 10.20 -0.19 5.38
N ALA A 89 9.06 0.09 4.77
CA ALA A 89 8.98 0.83 3.52
C ALA A 89 9.68 2.21 3.61
N PHE A 90 9.49 2.91 4.72
CA PHE A 90 10.13 4.22 4.94
C PHE A 90 11.65 4.13 5.04
N THR A 91 12.21 3.00 5.43
CA THR A 91 13.68 2.84 5.52
C THR A 91 14.33 2.64 4.16
N ILE A 92 13.61 2.16 3.15
CA ILE A 92 14.19 1.74 1.86
C ILE A 92 13.68 2.50 0.66
N SER A 93 12.78 3.48 0.82
CA SER A 93 12.16 4.16 -0.31
C SER A 93 12.06 5.67 -0.14
N ASP A 94 11.63 6.36 -1.19
CA ASP A 94 11.32 7.80 -1.17
C ASP A 94 9.81 8.07 -1.31
N HIS A 95 9.06 7.14 -1.90
CA HIS A 95 7.62 7.22 -2.06
C HIS A 95 6.97 5.91 -1.66
N VAL A 96 5.90 5.98 -0.86
CA VAL A 96 5.11 4.82 -0.44
C VAL A 96 3.65 5.09 -0.76
N VAL A 97 3.03 4.21 -1.55
CA VAL A 97 1.60 4.23 -1.83
C VAL A 97 0.98 2.92 -1.34
N PHE A 98 0.12 3.02 -0.33
CA PHE A 98 -0.59 1.87 0.21
C PHE A 98 -2.09 2.00 -0.01
N LEU A 99 -2.71 0.94 -0.54
CA LEU A 99 -4.17 0.82 -0.59
C LEU A 99 -4.67 0.36 0.77
N MET A 100 -5.47 1.19 1.45
CA MET A 100 -5.99 0.91 2.79
C MET A 100 -7.24 1.71 3.07
N THR A 101 -7.95 1.39 4.14
CA THR A 101 -9.01 2.28 4.63
C THR A 101 -8.38 3.56 5.17
N VAL A 102 -8.89 4.71 4.72
CA VAL A 102 -8.20 6.01 4.90
C VAL A 102 -8.17 6.50 6.33
N ASN A 103 -9.05 6.00 7.21
CA ASN A 103 -9.03 6.33 8.62
C ASN A 103 -7.72 5.93 9.33
N HIS A 104 -6.94 5.03 8.75
CA HIS A 104 -5.61 4.64 9.25
C HIS A 104 -4.47 5.54 8.75
N ALA A 105 -4.74 6.46 7.82
CA ALA A 105 -3.71 7.26 7.17
C ALA A 105 -3.20 8.42 8.01
N TRP A 106 -4.08 9.04 8.80
CA TRP A 106 -3.83 10.34 9.44
C TRP A 106 -3.89 10.34 10.98
N THR A 107 -3.93 9.20 11.63
CA THR A 107 -3.88 9.20 13.10
C THR A 107 -2.55 9.83 13.56
N LYS A 108 -2.56 10.46 14.73
CA LYS A 108 -1.34 11.05 15.28
C LYS A 108 -0.20 10.04 15.37
N ALA A 109 -0.50 8.79 15.75
CA ALA A 109 0.49 7.71 15.81
C ALA A 109 1.08 7.40 14.44
N ARG A 110 0.25 7.35 13.40
CA ARG A 110 0.69 7.06 12.03
C ARG A 110 1.57 8.18 11.48
N LEU A 111 1.14 9.42 11.65
CA LEU A 111 1.91 10.59 11.20
C LEU A 111 3.23 10.73 11.97
N ARG A 112 3.26 10.32 13.24
CA ARG A 112 4.51 10.30 14.03
C ARG A 112 5.53 9.33 13.42
N ILE A 113 5.12 8.11 13.09
CA ILE A 113 6.00 7.12 12.45
C ILE A 113 6.56 7.68 11.13
N ALA A 114 5.72 8.29 10.32
CA ALA A 114 6.16 8.93 9.08
C ALA A 114 7.23 10.00 9.37
N ARG A 115 6.96 10.94 10.29
CA ARG A 115 7.91 12.00 10.64
C ARG A 115 9.24 11.46 11.19
N GLU A 116 9.19 10.42 12.02
CA GLU A 116 10.39 9.78 12.57
C GLU A 116 11.32 9.24 11.48
N HIS A 117 10.76 8.87 10.33
CA HIS A 117 11.51 8.40 9.17
C HIS A 117 11.76 9.51 8.11
N GLY A 118 11.40 10.75 8.41
CA GLY A 118 11.56 11.86 7.48
C GLY A 118 10.52 11.93 6.36
N PHE A 119 9.36 11.30 6.56
CA PHE A 119 8.25 11.28 5.59
C PHE A 119 7.11 12.19 6.02
N GLY A 120 6.35 12.67 5.04
CA GLY A 120 5.06 13.32 5.26
C GLY A 120 3.96 12.68 4.43
N LEU A 121 2.73 12.81 4.90
CA LEU A 121 1.54 12.40 4.15
C LEU A 121 1.30 13.42 3.03
N ARG A 122 1.42 12.99 1.78
CA ARG A 122 1.32 13.87 0.61
C ARG A 122 -0.05 13.88 -0.03
N ALA A 123 -0.66 12.71 -0.21
CA ALA A 123 -1.92 12.60 -0.92
C ALA A 123 -2.74 11.40 -0.44
N ILE A 124 -4.06 11.55 -0.56
CA ILE A 124 -5.03 10.47 -0.39
C ILE A 124 -5.90 10.47 -1.63
N LEU A 125 -5.86 9.38 -2.39
CA LEU A 125 -6.71 9.14 -3.54
C LEU A 125 -7.88 8.27 -3.10
N LEU A 126 -9.07 8.82 -2.98
CA LEU A 126 -10.26 8.05 -2.62
C LEU A 126 -10.67 7.17 -3.79
N VAL A 127 -10.93 5.90 -3.51
CA VAL A 127 -11.37 4.93 -4.51
C VAL A 127 -12.64 4.23 -4.05
N ASP A 128 -13.44 3.77 -5.01
CA ASP A 128 -14.61 2.96 -4.72
C ASP A 128 -14.16 1.59 -4.17
N THR A 129 -14.83 1.12 -3.12
CA THR A 129 -14.52 -0.19 -2.54
C THR A 129 -14.99 -1.30 -3.46
N PRO A 130 -14.09 -2.15 -3.99
CA PRO A 130 -14.50 -3.29 -4.79
C PRO A 130 -15.42 -4.24 -4.01
N ARG A 131 -16.31 -4.93 -4.71
CA ARG A 131 -17.21 -5.91 -4.07
C ARG A 131 -16.49 -7.06 -3.39
N SER A 132 -15.30 -7.41 -3.88
CA SER A 132 -14.43 -8.43 -3.29
C SER A 132 -13.75 -8.01 -2.00
N PHE A 133 -13.78 -6.72 -1.66
CA PHE A 133 -13.19 -6.19 -0.44
C PHE A 133 -14.18 -6.25 0.72
N PRO A 134 -13.69 -6.24 1.98
CA PRO A 134 -14.57 -6.09 3.15
C PRO A 134 -15.42 -4.83 3.05
N GLN A 135 -16.73 -4.97 3.26
CA GLN A 135 -17.69 -3.86 3.22
C GLN A 135 -17.84 -3.28 4.62
N SER A 136 -16.76 -2.69 5.14
CA SER A 136 -16.68 -2.20 6.52
C SER A 136 -17.41 -0.87 6.76
N GLY A 137 -17.80 -0.17 5.68
CA GLY A 137 -18.32 1.20 5.76
C GLY A 137 -17.24 2.27 5.83
N PHE A 138 -15.96 1.91 5.98
CA PHE A 138 -14.85 2.86 5.92
C PHE A 138 -14.43 3.12 4.46
N GLN A 139 -14.06 4.36 4.19
CA GLN A 139 -13.60 4.77 2.86
C GLN A 139 -12.26 4.11 2.53
N LEU A 140 -12.17 3.49 1.35
CA LEU A 140 -10.93 2.98 0.80
C LEU A 140 -10.18 4.07 0.06
N GLY A 141 -8.85 4.04 0.11
CA GLY A 141 -8.02 4.98 -0.63
C GLY A 141 -6.60 4.50 -0.85
N ALA A 142 -5.95 5.06 -1.85
CA ALA A 142 -4.53 4.91 -2.06
C ALA A 142 -3.81 6.07 -1.38
N VAL A 143 -3.04 5.77 -0.36
CA VAL A 143 -2.41 6.76 0.53
C VAL A 143 -0.94 6.90 0.17
N HIS A 144 -0.52 8.12 -0.14
CA HIS A 144 0.84 8.43 -0.58
C HIS A 144 1.60 9.18 0.50
N TYR A 145 2.69 8.57 0.96
CA TYR A 145 3.69 9.21 1.82
C TYR A 145 4.96 9.48 1.00
N GLN A 146 5.59 10.62 1.22
CA GLN A 146 6.80 11.00 0.50
C GLN A 146 7.87 11.51 1.45
N ARG A 147 9.11 11.06 1.23
CA ARG A 147 10.28 11.54 1.97
C ARG A 147 10.45 13.03 1.74
N GLY A 148 10.62 13.77 2.83
CA GLY A 148 10.86 15.23 2.79
C GLY A 148 9.62 16.07 2.52
N TRP A 149 8.44 15.47 2.38
CA TRP A 149 7.22 16.24 2.16
C TRP A 149 6.77 16.95 3.44
N THR A 150 6.61 18.26 3.37
CA THR A 150 6.17 19.12 4.48
C THR A 150 4.94 19.95 4.10
N GLY A 151 4.46 19.84 2.88
CA GLY A 151 3.30 20.59 2.37
C GLY A 151 1.95 20.01 2.86
N PRO A 152 0.85 20.58 2.37
CA PRO A 152 -0.48 20.11 2.70
C PRO A 152 -0.77 18.73 2.10
N VAL A 153 -1.77 18.05 2.68
CA VAL A 153 -2.28 16.78 2.11
C VAL A 153 -3.22 17.09 0.97
N ILE A 154 -2.99 16.46 -0.18
CA ILE A 154 -3.88 16.55 -1.33
C ILE A 154 -4.93 15.44 -1.22
N LEU A 155 -6.19 15.81 -1.17
CA LEU A 155 -7.31 14.87 -1.23
C LEU A 155 -7.89 14.88 -2.65
N ALA A 156 -7.93 13.72 -3.29
CA ALA A 156 -8.48 13.56 -4.63
C ALA A 156 -9.40 12.34 -4.68
N GLU A 157 -10.28 12.33 -5.66
CA GLU A 157 -11.15 11.18 -5.95
C GLU A 157 -10.73 10.54 -7.26
N LEU A 158 -10.64 9.21 -7.24
CA LEU A 158 -10.52 8.44 -8.48
C LEU A 158 -11.92 8.32 -9.07
N GLU A 159 -12.12 8.83 -10.28
CA GLU A 159 -13.43 8.78 -10.93
C GLU A 159 -13.88 7.33 -11.09
N SER A 160 -15.18 7.08 -10.84
CA SER A 160 -15.80 5.78 -11.06
C SER A 160 -15.74 5.44 -12.55
N GLY A 161 -15.24 4.25 -12.84
CA GLY A 161 -15.07 3.78 -14.21
C GLY A 161 -16.38 3.35 -14.87
#